data_6a273805c2ea3c5b6452916049dbdffd
#
_entry.id   6a273805c2ea3c5b6452916049dbdffd
#
_cell.length_a   1.000
_cell.length_b   1.000
_cell.length_c   1.000
_cell.angle_alpha   90.00
_cell.angle_beta   90.00
_cell.angle_gamma   90.00
#
_symmetry.space_group_name_H-M   'P 1'
#
loop_
_entity.id
_entity.type
_entity.pdbx_description
1 polymer ?
#
loop_
_entity_poly.entity_id
_entity_poly.type
_entity_poly.pdbx_seq_one_letter_code
_entity_poly.pdbx_strand_id
1 'polypeptide(L)'
;QPKEGDEVIDAEGKYVLPGGVDQHVHFSFSYKGSKTRGFETSNAAAVGGTTTLIEFVNQEQGRGLVETLDDYRKNDAEGIAMVDYAFHSVMTDPRDEVIEEIPKLAEAGYPTMKLFMAYKGQFFHADDDAILKALQKGKEAGVTIMVHAENADMIDVLTNQLIAEGKTAPYYHAVSRPPVVEAEATRRAIYLAELADAPLYVVHVTCKDALEELKAAYSRGQRVFGETCAHYLVLDESDLAKPGYEGAKYVCSPALRTEEHRDALWEAVDRKWLNAISSDHCGFDYAEQKHLG
;
A
#
# COMPACT_ATOMS: atom_id res chain seq x y z
N GLN A 1 -38.35 -21.18 -3.07
CA GLN A 1 -38.02 -22.61 -3.09
C GLN A 1 -37.24 -22.93 -4.34
N PRO A 2 -36.22 -23.81 -4.27
CA PRO A 2 -35.41 -24.21 -5.43
C PRO A 2 -36.32 -24.81 -6.52
N LYS A 3 -35.94 -24.61 -7.78
CA LYS A 3 -36.61 -25.21 -8.93
C LYS A 3 -35.83 -26.45 -9.36
N GLU A 4 -36.48 -27.29 -10.17
CA GLU A 4 -35.83 -28.46 -10.77
C GLU A 4 -34.61 -28.01 -11.61
N GLY A 5 -33.42 -28.55 -11.31
CA GLY A 5 -32.17 -28.22 -11.94
C GLY A 5 -31.30 -27.17 -11.17
N ASP A 6 -31.83 -26.56 -10.10
CA ASP A 6 -31.05 -25.69 -9.24
C ASP A 6 -30.05 -26.49 -8.39
N GLU A 7 -28.79 -26.02 -8.31
CA GLU A 7 -27.84 -26.48 -7.31
C GLU A 7 -28.16 -25.80 -5.98
N VAL A 8 -28.37 -26.58 -4.93
CA VAL A 8 -28.72 -26.06 -3.60
C VAL A 8 -27.55 -26.26 -2.67
N ILE A 9 -27.02 -25.12 -2.13
CA ILE A 9 -26.01 -25.13 -1.10
C ILE A 9 -26.68 -24.77 0.23
N ASP A 10 -26.67 -25.71 1.18
CA ASP A 10 -27.16 -25.44 2.54
C ASP A 10 -26.09 -24.70 3.35
N ALA A 11 -26.37 -23.47 3.74
CA ALA A 11 -25.47 -22.67 4.55
C ALA A 11 -25.48 -23.04 6.05
N GLU A 12 -26.30 -24.03 6.47
CA GLU A 12 -26.38 -24.54 7.85
C GLU A 12 -26.53 -23.41 8.91
N GLY A 13 -27.31 -22.39 8.59
CA GLY A 13 -27.51 -21.21 9.46
C GLY A 13 -26.36 -20.21 9.49
N LYS A 14 -25.34 -20.37 8.66
CA LYS A 14 -24.24 -19.41 8.52
C LYS A 14 -24.67 -18.21 7.69
N TYR A 15 -23.99 -17.07 7.92
CA TYR A 15 -24.15 -15.90 7.05
C TYR A 15 -23.51 -16.13 5.69
N VAL A 16 -24.21 -15.72 4.63
CA VAL A 16 -23.67 -15.65 3.27
C VAL A 16 -23.45 -14.19 2.95
N LEU A 17 -22.19 -13.81 2.77
CA LEU A 17 -21.75 -12.45 2.52
C LEU A 17 -21.04 -12.37 1.15
N PRO A 18 -21.00 -11.20 0.50
CA PRO A 18 -20.08 -10.97 -0.61
C PRO A 18 -18.65 -11.27 -0.19
N GLY A 19 -17.85 -11.82 -1.09
CA GLY A 19 -16.41 -11.98 -0.84
C GLY A 19 -15.72 -10.64 -0.64
N GLY A 20 -14.68 -10.62 0.20
CA GLY A 20 -13.86 -9.45 0.42
C GLY A 20 -13.08 -9.03 -0.84
N VAL A 21 -12.89 -7.74 -1.01
CA VAL A 21 -11.97 -7.17 -1.99
C VAL A 21 -10.80 -6.57 -1.23
N ASP A 22 -9.63 -7.16 -1.39
CA ASP A 22 -8.38 -6.61 -0.84
C ASP A 22 -7.66 -5.84 -1.93
N GLN A 23 -7.68 -4.54 -1.80
CA GLN A 23 -7.16 -3.62 -2.82
C GLN A 23 -5.69 -3.29 -2.66
N HIS A 24 -4.98 -3.94 -1.74
CA HIS A 24 -3.58 -3.65 -1.47
C HIS A 24 -2.82 -4.91 -1.10
N VAL A 25 -2.18 -5.51 -2.10
CA VAL A 25 -1.31 -6.68 -1.92
C VAL A 25 -0.04 -6.55 -2.75
N HIS A 26 1.02 -7.28 -2.34
CA HIS A 26 2.33 -7.32 -2.99
C HIS A 26 2.77 -8.77 -3.18
N PHE A 27 2.33 -9.40 -4.27
CA PHE A 27 2.79 -10.71 -4.71
C PHE A 27 4.00 -10.59 -5.63
N SER A 28 4.85 -11.64 -5.61
CA SER A 28 6.05 -11.68 -6.45
C SER A 28 6.97 -10.45 -6.34
N PHE A 29 6.82 -9.69 -5.24
CA PHE A 29 7.62 -8.49 -5.00
C PHE A 29 9.07 -8.86 -4.71
N SER A 30 9.99 -8.25 -5.44
CA SER A 30 11.43 -8.49 -5.27
C SER A 30 12.11 -7.28 -4.63
N TYR A 31 12.83 -7.53 -3.54
CA TYR A 31 13.57 -6.49 -2.82
C TYR A 31 14.86 -7.04 -2.23
N LYS A 32 15.99 -6.38 -2.53
CA LYS A 32 17.34 -6.74 -2.03
C LYS A 32 17.67 -8.24 -2.12
N GLY A 33 17.28 -8.88 -3.22
CA GLY A 33 17.55 -10.31 -3.46
C GLY A 33 16.57 -11.28 -2.81
N SER A 34 15.59 -10.80 -2.06
CA SER A 34 14.46 -11.58 -1.58
C SER A 34 13.25 -11.41 -2.50
N LYS A 35 12.44 -12.44 -2.66
CA LYS A 35 11.18 -12.41 -3.41
C LYS A 35 10.04 -12.94 -2.52
N THR A 36 8.92 -12.22 -2.49
CA THR A 36 7.72 -12.69 -1.81
C THR A 36 7.03 -13.80 -2.59
N ARG A 37 6.12 -14.52 -1.92
CA ARG A 37 5.23 -15.47 -2.60
C ARG A 37 4.34 -14.74 -3.59
N GLY A 38 3.96 -15.44 -4.66
CA GLY A 38 3.10 -14.92 -5.72
C GLY A 38 1.65 -15.39 -5.62
N PHE A 39 0.92 -15.25 -6.73
CA PHE A 39 -0.49 -15.64 -6.82
C PHE A 39 -0.75 -17.14 -6.59
N GLU A 40 0.27 -17.98 -6.62
CA GLU A 40 0.15 -19.40 -6.22
C GLU A 40 -0.31 -19.58 -4.76
N THR A 41 -0.19 -18.52 -3.93
CA THR A 41 -0.65 -18.52 -2.55
C THR A 41 -2.03 -17.84 -2.35
N SER A 42 -2.68 -17.39 -3.42
CA SER A 42 -3.97 -16.68 -3.36
C SER A 42 -5.13 -17.52 -2.83
N ASN A 43 -4.96 -18.86 -2.77
CA ASN A 43 -5.89 -19.75 -2.07
C ASN A 43 -6.05 -19.39 -0.58
N ALA A 44 -5.03 -18.85 0.07
CA ALA A 44 -5.12 -18.40 1.45
C ALA A 44 -6.11 -17.23 1.60
N ALA A 45 -6.13 -16.30 0.63
CA ALA A 45 -7.12 -15.23 0.58
C ALA A 45 -8.54 -15.78 0.46
N ALA A 46 -8.78 -16.74 -0.45
CA ALA A 46 -10.07 -17.40 -0.62
C ALA A 46 -10.57 -18.08 0.67
N VAL A 47 -9.68 -18.80 1.36
CA VAL A 47 -10.00 -19.44 2.66
C VAL A 47 -10.35 -18.40 3.73
N GLY A 48 -9.72 -17.21 3.68
CA GLY A 48 -10.02 -16.08 4.56
C GLY A 48 -11.31 -15.31 4.19
N GLY A 49 -11.93 -15.64 3.04
CA GLY A 49 -13.13 -14.95 2.55
C GLY A 49 -12.86 -13.78 1.60
N THR A 50 -11.61 -13.55 1.20
CA THR A 50 -11.25 -12.57 0.17
C THR A 50 -11.31 -13.23 -1.20
N THR A 51 -12.14 -12.71 -2.09
CA THR A 51 -12.39 -13.30 -3.43
C THR A 51 -11.83 -12.46 -4.57
N THR A 52 -11.33 -11.27 -4.27
CA THR A 52 -10.70 -10.37 -5.25
C THR A 52 -9.48 -9.69 -4.63
N LEU A 53 -8.38 -9.70 -5.35
CA LEU A 53 -7.12 -9.08 -4.96
C LEU A 53 -6.73 -8.00 -5.98
N ILE A 54 -6.24 -6.85 -5.52
CA ILE A 54 -5.67 -5.83 -6.39
C ILE A 54 -4.19 -5.66 -6.04
N GLU A 55 -3.35 -6.09 -6.96
CA GLU A 55 -1.90 -6.17 -6.81
C GLU A 55 -1.20 -4.88 -7.24
N PHE A 56 -0.17 -4.47 -6.53
CA PHE A 56 0.72 -3.37 -6.89
C PHE A 56 1.90 -3.86 -7.72
N VAL A 57 1.81 -3.74 -9.03
CA VAL A 57 2.84 -4.21 -9.96
C VAL A 57 3.91 -3.15 -10.17
N ASN A 58 5.13 -3.44 -9.72
CA ASN A 58 6.27 -2.55 -9.88
C ASN A 58 6.73 -2.50 -11.34
N GLN A 59 6.78 -1.30 -11.90
CA GLN A 59 7.41 -1.09 -13.21
C GLN A 59 8.86 -1.58 -13.19
N GLU A 60 9.28 -2.29 -14.22
CA GLU A 60 10.69 -2.57 -14.46
C GLU A 60 11.36 -1.34 -15.06
N GLN A 61 12.52 -0.95 -14.53
CA GLN A 61 13.25 0.22 -15.05
C GLN A 61 13.52 0.10 -16.54
N GLY A 62 13.26 1.18 -17.27
CA GLY A 62 13.44 1.25 -18.71
C GLY A 62 12.31 0.64 -19.54
N ARG A 63 11.28 0.07 -18.89
CA ARG A 63 10.08 -0.49 -19.55
C ARG A 63 8.88 0.43 -19.42
N GLY A 64 7.92 0.28 -20.32
CA GLY A 64 6.65 1.00 -20.28
C GLY A 64 5.73 0.49 -19.16
N LEU A 65 4.83 1.37 -18.70
CA LEU A 65 3.89 1.05 -17.61
C LEU A 65 2.93 -0.09 -17.99
N VAL A 66 2.27 0.01 -19.14
CA VAL A 66 1.30 -1.02 -19.61
C VAL A 66 2.01 -2.31 -19.98
N GLU A 67 3.18 -2.23 -20.62
CA GLU A 67 3.98 -3.39 -20.98
C GLU A 67 4.32 -4.24 -19.74
N THR A 68 4.74 -3.58 -18.64
CA THR A 68 5.05 -4.27 -17.38
C THR A 68 3.81 -4.96 -16.79
N LEU A 69 2.66 -4.29 -16.80
CA LEU A 69 1.41 -4.86 -16.29
C LEU A 69 0.93 -6.06 -17.10
N ASP A 70 1.05 -5.99 -18.42
CA ASP A 70 0.65 -7.08 -19.31
C ASP A 70 1.55 -8.30 -19.18
N ASP A 71 2.85 -8.09 -19.00
CA ASP A 71 3.79 -9.17 -18.77
C ASP A 71 3.59 -9.80 -17.39
N TYR A 72 3.38 -9.00 -16.36
CA TYR A 72 3.07 -9.49 -15.01
C TYR A 72 1.77 -10.33 -15.02
N ARG A 73 0.73 -9.82 -15.68
CA ARG A 73 -0.52 -10.56 -15.83
C ARG A 73 -0.30 -11.96 -16.42
N LYS A 74 0.44 -12.05 -17.49
CA LYS A 74 0.70 -13.33 -18.21
C LYS A 74 1.57 -14.29 -17.41
N ASN A 75 2.60 -13.77 -16.73
CA ASN A 75 3.64 -14.61 -16.16
C ASN A 75 3.39 -14.95 -14.67
N ASP A 76 2.73 -14.05 -13.91
CA ASP A 76 2.60 -14.17 -12.47
C ASP A 76 1.15 -14.36 -11.99
N ALA A 77 0.11 -14.08 -12.82
CA ALA A 77 -1.28 -14.16 -12.40
C ALA A 77 -2.17 -15.07 -13.24
N GLU A 78 -2.11 -15.01 -14.59
CA GLU A 78 -3.01 -15.73 -15.48
C GLU A 78 -2.81 -17.24 -15.39
N GLY A 79 -3.89 -17.97 -15.07
CA GLY A 79 -3.85 -19.41 -14.86
C GLY A 79 -3.19 -19.84 -13.53
N ILE A 80 -2.74 -18.90 -12.69
CA ILE A 80 -2.11 -19.16 -11.39
C ILE A 80 -3.04 -18.71 -10.25
N ALA A 81 -3.61 -17.51 -10.36
CA ALA A 81 -4.50 -16.95 -9.35
C ALA A 81 -5.76 -17.81 -9.15
N MET A 82 -6.13 -18.06 -7.89
CA MET A 82 -7.31 -18.83 -7.49
C MET A 82 -8.51 -17.94 -7.10
N VAL A 83 -8.33 -16.63 -7.14
CA VAL A 83 -9.36 -15.61 -6.89
C VAL A 83 -9.31 -14.59 -8.02
N ASP A 84 -10.35 -13.76 -8.13
CA ASP A 84 -10.32 -12.65 -9.08
C ASP A 84 -9.20 -11.67 -8.75
N TYR A 85 -8.66 -11.00 -9.77
CA TYR A 85 -7.56 -10.07 -9.58
C TYR A 85 -7.64 -8.87 -10.52
N ALA A 86 -7.04 -7.78 -10.08
CA ALA A 86 -6.76 -6.57 -10.85
C ALA A 86 -5.38 -6.01 -10.45
N PHE A 87 -4.96 -4.92 -11.10
CA PHE A 87 -3.64 -4.35 -10.87
C PHE A 87 -3.70 -2.83 -10.68
N HIS A 88 -2.87 -2.35 -9.75
CA HIS A 88 -2.39 -0.98 -9.70
C HIS A 88 -1.01 -0.92 -10.35
N SER A 89 -0.75 0.07 -11.19
CA SER A 89 0.61 0.35 -11.64
C SER A 89 1.44 0.99 -10.54
N VAL A 90 2.70 0.61 -10.40
CA VAL A 90 3.67 1.31 -9.54
C VAL A 90 4.74 1.90 -10.43
N MET A 91 4.85 3.22 -10.46
CA MET A 91 5.92 3.90 -11.20
C MET A 91 7.20 3.89 -10.38
N THR A 92 8.24 3.27 -10.92
CA THR A 92 9.58 3.19 -10.31
C THR A 92 10.63 4.00 -11.07
N ASP A 93 10.29 4.45 -12.27
CA ASP A 93 11.16 5.20 -13.17
C ASP A 93 10.44 6.48 -13.60
N PRO A 94 10.41 7.52 -12.73
CA PRO A 94 9.56 8.71 -12.94
C PRO A 94 10.17 9.71 -13.93
N ARG A 95 10.78 9.23 -15.02
CA ARG A 95 11.25 10.08 -16.12
C ARG A 95 10.07 10.67 -16.89
N ASP A 96 10.27 11.82 -17.51
CA ASP A 96 9.21 12.53 -18.27
C ASP A 96 8.55 11.61 -19.33
N GLU A 97 9.33 10.77 -20.01
CA GLU A 97 8.81 9.85 -21.04
C GLU A 97 7.85 8.82 -20.45
N VAL A 98 8.09 8.35 -19.20
CA VAL A 98 7.22 7.40 -18.51
C VAL A 98 5.99 8.09 -17.96
N ILE A 99 6.12 9.32 -17.45
CA ILE A 99 4.97 10.14 -17.01
C ILE A 99 4.00 10.38 -18.17
N GLU A 100 4.52 10.60 -19.38
CA GLU A 100 3.69 10.75 -20.59
C GLU A 100 2.96 9.46 -21.00
N GLU A 101 3.28 8.30 -20.42
CA GLU A 101 2.55 7.04 -20.63
C GLU A 101 1.30 6.89 -19.74
N ILE A 102 1.12 7.71 -18.71
CA ILE A 102 -0.04 7.61 -17.78
C ILE A 102 -1.39 7.49 -18.51
N PRO A 103 -1.69 8.22 -19.60
CA PRO A 103 -2.94 8.04 -20.33
C PRO A 103 -3.15 6.62 -20.87
N LYS A 104 -2.08 5.92 -21.25
CA LYS A 104 -2.16 4.53 -21.74
C LYS A 104 -2.65 3.57 -20.66
N LEU A 105 -2.41 3.87 -19.35
CA LEU A 105 -2.95 3.08 -18.24
C LEU A 105 -4.48 3.11 -18.24
N ALA A 106 -5.10 4.29 -18.37
CA ALA A 106 -6.55 4.42 -18.44
C ALA A 106 -7.13 3.70 -19.65
N GLU A 107 -6.51 3.85 -20.83
CA GLU A 107 -6.91 3.17 -22.06
C GLU A 107 -6.84 1.64 -21.94
N ALA A 108 -5.83 1.13 -21.21
CA ALA A 108 -5.66 -0.29 -20.95
C ALA A 108 -6.53 -0.82 -19.79
N GLY A 109 -7.30 0.04 -19.10
CA GLY A 109 -8.18 -0.34 -18.00
C GLY A 109 -7.51 -0.36 -16.62
N TYR A 110 -6.37 0.29 -16.45
CA TYR A 110 -5.63 0.43 -15.19
C TYR A 110 -5.74 1.88 -14.65
N PRO A 111 -6.82 2.24 -13.93
CA PRO A 111 -7.13 3.65 -13.61
C PRO A 111 -6.39 4.16 -12.36
N THR A 112 -5.37 3.48 -11.89
CA THR A 112 -4.67 3.82 -10.64
C THR A 112 -3.16 3.60 -10.77
N MET A 113 -2.38 4.49 -10.16
CA MET A 113 -0.92 4.40 -10.17
C MET A 113 -0.33 4.87 -8.84
N LYS A 114 0.60 4.08 -8.27
CA LYS A 114 1.27 4.37 -6.99
C LYS A 114 2.66 4.96 -7.19
N LEU A 115 3.01 5.92 -6.34
CA LEU A 115 4.34 6.52 -6.19
C LEU A 115 4.79 6.43 -4.73
N PHE A 116 6.09 6.35 -4.51
CA PHE A 116 6.68 6.30 -3.17
C PHE A 116 7.43 7.59 -2.85
N MET A 117 7.04 8.26 -1.76
CA MET A 117 7.75 9.43 -1.20
C MET A 117 8.88 9.02 -0.26
N ALA A 118 8.95 7.73 0.10
CA ALA A 118 9.98 7.11 0.91
C ALA A 118 11.14 6.55 0.06
N TYR A 119 12.13 5.95 0.71
CA TYR A 119 13.20 5.15 0.10
C TYR A 119 14.11 5.94 -0.85
N LYS A 120 14.52 7.14 -0.47
CA LYS A 120 15.44 7.98 -1.24
C LYS A 120 16.71 7.22 -1.64
N GLY A 121 17.16 7.43 -2.87
CA GLY A 121 18.30 6.71 -3.44
C GLY A 121 18.00 5.29 -3.90
N GLN A 122 16.78 4.82 -3.74
CA GLN A 122 16.31 3.56 -4.33
C GLN A 122 15.52 3.85 -5.62
N PHE A 123 15.42 2.84 -6.47
CA PHE A 123 14.86 2.98 -7.83
C PHE A 123 13.38 3.39 -7.87
N PHE A 124 12.64 3.25 -6.78
CA PHE A 124 11.21 3.57 -6.74
C PHE A 124 10.85 4.87 -5.99
N HIS A 125 11.84 5.66 -5.57
CA HIS A 125 11.59 6.96 -4.94
C HIS A 125 11.14 7.99 -5.99
N ALA A 126 10.03 8.68 -5.72
CA ALA A 126 9.52 9.80 -6.49
C ALA A 126 9.64 11.10 -5.68
N ASP A 127 10.24 12.12 -6.26
CA ASP A 127 10.32 13.46 -5.68
C ASP A 127 9.04 14.29 -5.99
N ASP A 128 9.00 15.49 -5.45
CA ASP A 128 7.84 16.39 -5.60
C ASP A 128 7.58 16.79 -7.06
N ASP A 129 8.63 16.90 -7.90
CA ASP A 129 8.50 17.18 -9.33
C ASP A 129 7.77 16.03 -10.04
N ALA A 130 8.22 14.82 -9.83
CA ALA A 130 7.61 13.62 -10.42
C ALA A 130 6.16 13.43 -9.95
N ILE A 131 5.90 13.62 -8.64
CA ILE A 131 4.56 13.47 -8.07
C ILE A 131 3.61 14.52 -8.65
N LEU A 132 4.04 15.79 -8.73
CA LEU A 132 3.21 16.87 -9.29
C LEU A 132 2.86 16.63 -10.75
N LYS A 133 3.85 16.26 -11.58
CA LYS A 133 3.64 15.91 -12.99
C LYS A 133 2.69 14.72 -13.15
N ALA A 134 2.89 13.67 -12.35
CA ALA A 134 2.02 12.50 -12.35
C ALA A 134 0.57 12.84 -11.96
N LEU A 135 0.36 13.69 -10.94
CA LEU A 135 -0.95 14.17 -10.54
C LEU A 135 -1.64 14.95 -11.67
N GLN A 136 -0.93 15.87 -12.33
CA GLN A 136 -1.46 16.64 -13.45
C GLN A 136 -1.85 15.72 -14.62
N LYS A 137 -0.95 14.83 -15.02
CA LYS A 137 -1.20 13.89 -16.10
C LYS A 137 -2.31 12.88 -15.76
N GLY A 138 -2.31 12.38 -14.52
CA GLY A 138 -3.35 11.47 -14.02
C GLY A 138 -4.74 12.10 -14.03
N LYS A 139 -4.86 13.37 -13.61
CA LYS A 139 -6.12 14.13 -13.70
C LYS A 139 -6.65 14.19 -15.14
N GLU A 140 -5.80 14.54 -16.10
CA GLU A 140 -6.16 14.63 -17.51
C GLU A 140 -6.64 13.29 -18.07
N ALA A 141 -6.00 12.20 -17.67
CA ALA A 141 -6.25 10.84 -18.15
C ALA A 141 -7.34 10.07 -17.37
N GLY A 142 -7.79 10.57 -16.22
CA GLY A 142 -8.69 9.83 -15.34
C GLY A 142 -8.00 8.73 -14.53
N VAL A 143 -6.67 8.84 -14.33
CA VAL A 143 -5.88 7.95 -13.48
C VAL A 143 -5.71 8.58 -12.10
N THR A 144 -6.11 7.87 -11.05
CA THR A 144 -5.91 8.31 -9.66
C THR A 144 -4.50 7.98 -9.20
N ILE A 145 -3.80 9.00 -8.72
CA ILE A 145 -2.47 8.83 -8.14
C ILE A 145 -2.59 8.44 -6.68
N MET A 146 -1.85 7.39 -6.30
CA MET A 146 -1.74 6.85 -4.96
C MET A 146 -0.32 7.10 -4.43
N VAL A 147 -0.19 7.37 -3.13
CA VAL A 147 1.13 7.65 -2.54
C VAL A 147 1.39 6.84 -1.28
N HIS A 148 2.58 6.23 -1.21
CA HIS A 148 3.20 5.85 0.05
C HIS A 148 3.81 7.11 0.65
N ALA A 149 3.21 7.63 1.71
CA ALA A 149 3.50 8.94 2.25
C ALA A 149 4.37 8.86 3.52
N GLU A 150 5.67 8.67 3.36
CA GLU A 150 6.68 8.84 4.42
C GLU A 150 7.82 9.72 3.90
N ASN A 151 8.34 10.63 4.74
CA ASN A 151 9.44 11.53 4.38
C ASN A 151 10.78 10.78 4.40
N ALA A 152 11.32 10.52 3.22
CA ALA A 152 12.55 9.76 3.04
C ALA A 152 13.76 10.38 3.73
N ASP A 153 13.95 11.71 3.65
CA ASP A 153 15.09 12.40 4.23
C ASP A 153 15.10 12.30 5.76
N MET A 154 13.93 12.47 6.40
CA MET A 154 13.80 12.31 7.85
C MET A 154 14.10 10.87 8.28
N ILE A 155 13.59 9.87 7.55
CA ILE A 155 13.84 8.45 7.83
C ILE A 155 15.33 8.15 7.73
N ASP A 156 15.98 8.59 6.68
CA ASP A 156 17.42 8.32 6.45
C ASP A 156 18.27 8.90 7.57
N VAL A 157 18.02 10.15 8.00
CA VAL A 157 18.72 10.77 9.13
C VAL A 157 18.53 9.96 10.41
N LEU A 158 17.28 9.64 10.77
CA LEU A 158 16.95 8.90 12.01
C LEU A 158 17.51 7.48 11.98
N THR A 159 17.40 6.78 10.85
CA THR A 159 17.93 5.42 10.68
C THR A 159 19.45 5.42 10.85
N ASN A 160 20.17 6.34 10.20
CA ASN A 160 21.62 6.42 10.30
C ASN A 160 22.08 6.75 11.73
N GLN A 161 21.38 7.61 12.46
CA GLN A 161 21.64 7.90 13.86
C GLN A 161 21.49 6.64 14.74
N LEU A 162 20.39 5.90 14.58
CA LEU A 162 20.13 4.68 15.34
C LEU A 162 21.17 3.59 15.04
N ILE A 163 21.55 3.41 13.78
CA ILE A 163 22.63 2.48 13.38
C ILE A 163 23.96 2.86 14.03
N ALA A 164 24.31 4.15 14.01
CA ALA A 164 25.55 4.64 14.64
C ALA A 164 25.58 4.40 16.16
N GLU A 165 24.43 4.37 16.80
CA GLU A 165 24.25 4.04 18.22
C GLU A 165 24.15 2.53 18.51
N GLY A 166 24.25 1.65 17.48
CA GLY A 166 24.10 0.21 17.60
C GLY A 166 22.66 -0.26 17.86
N LYS A 167 21.67 0.57 17.61
CA LYS A 167 20.23 0.32 17.80
C LYS A 167 19.64 -0.30 16.53
N THR A 168 19.76 -1.62 16.36
CA THR A 168 19.36 -2.36 15.16
C THR A 168 18.25 -3.39 15.38
N ALA A 169 17.70 -3.51 16.61
CA ALA A 169 16.58 -4.41 16.86
C ALA A 169 15.31 -3.95 16.12
N PRO A 170 14.36 -4.87 15.81
CA PRO A 170 13.13 -4.57 15.05
C PRO A 170 12.33 -3.36 15.57
N TYR A 171 12.30 -3.15 16.88
CA TYR A 171 11.64 -1.99 17.50
C TYR A 171 12.14 -0.65 16.95
N TYR A 172 13.43 -0.54 16.63
CA TYR A 172 14.01 0.71 16.12
C TYR A 172 13.57 1.06 14.71
N HIS A 173 12.93 0.12 14.00
CA HIS A 173 12.24 0.44 12.75
C HIS A 173 11.10 1.47 12.98
N ALA A 174 10.29 1.31 14.03
CA ALA A 174 9.27 2.29 14.39
C ALA A 174 9.90 3.61 14.89
N VAL A 175 10.97 3.54 15.66
CA VAL A 175 11.66 4.72 16.18
C VAL A 175 12.25 5.59 15.06
N SER A 176 12.73 4.97 13.96
CA SER A 176 13.23 5.69 12.78
C SER A 176 12.12 6.31 11.91
N ARG A 177 10.86 5.95 12.17
CA ARG A 177 9.67 6.38 11.42
C ARG A 177 8.58 6.93 12.36
N PRO A 178 8.86 8.00 13.13
CA PRO A 178 7.84 8.57 14.02
C PRO A 178 6.64 9.12 13.23
N PRO A 179 5.45 9.25 13.84
CA PRO A 179 4.23 9.71 13.18
C PRO A 179 4.38 10.98 12.35
N VAL A 180 5.21 11.93 12.78
CA VAL A 180 5.46 13.19 12.06
C VAL A 180 6.05 12.98 10.67
N VAL A 181 6.78 11.89 10.44
CA VAL A 181 7.39 11.54 9.13
C VAL A 181 6.30 11.20 8.11
N GLU A 182 5.27 10.49 8.54
CA GLU A 182 4.10 10.14 7.74
C GLU A 182 3.18 11.35 7.55
N ALA A 183 2.91 12.10 8.62
CA ALA A 183 2.05 13.28 8.58
C ALA A 183 2.59 14.38 7.65
N GLU A 184 3.89 14.67 7.70
CA GLU A 184 4.52 15.65 6.82
C GLU A 184 4.38 15.24 5.36
N ALA A 185 4.70 13.99 5.02
CA ALA A 185 4.60 13.51 3.66
C ALA A 185 3.14 13.48 3.16
N THR A 186 2.21 13.06 4.00
CA THR A 186 0.77 13.11 3.70
C THR A 186 0.32 14.54 3.40
N ARG A 187 0.67 15.51 4.24
CA ARG A 187 0.36 16.92 4.04
C ARG A 187 0.96 17.45 2.73
N ARG A 188 2.21 17.13 2.47
CA ARG A 188 2.91 17.56 1.25
C ARG A 188 2.24 17.00 0.00
N ALA A 189 1.90 15.70 -0.02
CA ALA A 189 1.16 15.08 -1.11
C ALA A 189 -0.21 15.75 -1.34
N ILE A 190 -0.93 16.10 -0.27
CA ILE A 190 -2.21 16.81 -0.31
C ILE A 190 -2.05 18.18 -0.98
N TYR A 191 -1.00 18.95 -0.65
CA TYR A 191 -0.77 20.24 -1.29
C TYR A 191 -0.34 20.12 -2.76
N LEU A 192 0.43 19.10 -3.12
CA LEU A 192 0.74 18.82 -4.53
C LEU A 192 -0.52 18.48 -5.32
N ALA A 193 -1.41 17.67 -4.74
CA ALA A 193 -2.69 17.33 -5.36
C ALA A 193 -3.63 18.55 -5.46
N GLU A 194 -3.65 19.45 -4.46
CA GLU A 194 -4.39 20.70 -4.50
C GLU A 194 -3.88 21.60 -5.63
N LEU A 195 -2.56 21.75 -5.76
CA LEU A 195 -1.95 22.52 -6.84
C LEU A 195 -2.28 21.95 -8.23
N ALA A 196 -2.30 20.62 -8.37
CA ALA A 196 -2.68 19.93 -9.60
C ALA A 196 -4.20 19.94 -9.85
N ASP A 197 -5.03 20.30 -8.84
CA ASP A 197 -6.48 20.10 -8.82
C ASP A 197 -6.86 18.63 -9.16
N ALA A 198 -6.10 17.68 -8.64
CA ALA A 198 -6.22 16.25 -8.90
C ALA A 198 -6.74 15.48 -7.68
N PRO A 199 -7.43 14.33 -7.88
CA PRO A 199 -7.70 13.42 -6.79
C PRO A 199 -6.39 12.77 -6.30
N LEU A 200 -6.32 12.50 -4.99
CA LEU A 200 -5.20 11.83 -4.37
C LEU A 200 -5.68 10.67 -3.50
N TYR A 201 -4.97 9.55 -3.53
CA TYR A 201 -5.20 8.44 -2.62
C TYR A 201 -3.96 8.19 -1.75
N VAL A 202 -4.12 8.28 -0.43
CA VAL A 202 -3.05 7.99 0.53
C VAL A 202 -3.24 6.56 1.03
N VAL A 203 -2.29 5.67 0.69
CA VAL A 203 -2.37 4.26 1.08
C VAL A 203 -1.93 4.05 2.53
N HIS A 204 -2.36 2.97 3.17
CA HIS A 204 -1.90 2.46 4.48
C HIS A 204 -1.62 3.52 5.56
N VAL A 205 -2.56 4.42 5.81
CA VAL A 205 -2.47 5.44 6.88
C VAL A 205 -2.40 4.76 8.26
N THR A 206 -1.41 5.14 9.09
CA THR A 206 -1.12 4.44 10.34
C THR A 206 -1.28 5.30 11.59
N CYS A 207 -1.31 6.61 11.47
CA CYS A 207 -1.27 7.50 12.64
C CYS A 207 -2.32 8.60 12.61
N LYS A 208 -2.68 9.07 13.82
CA LYS A 208 -3.60 10.17 14.06
C LYS A 208 -3.15 11.46 13.36
N ASP A 209 -1.83 11.72 13.34
CA ASP A 209 -1.26 12.93 12.73
C ASP A 209 -1.53 12.99 11.23
N ALA A 210 -1.34 11.90 10.50
CA ALA A 210 -1.68 11.82 9.07
C ALA A 210 -3.21 11.89 8.84
N LEU A 211 -4.02 11.30 9.74
CA LEU A 211 -5.48 11.42 9.69
C LEU A 211 -5.94 12.88 9.80
N GLU A 212 -5.31 13.69 10.65
CA GLU A 212 -5.67 15.11 10.80
C GLU A 212 -5.41 15.88 9.49
N GLU A 213 -4.37 15.53 8.72
CA GLU A 213 -4.10 16.13 7.42
C GLU A 213 -5.19 15.75 6.38
N LEU A 214 -5.62 14.49 6.37
CA LEU A 214 -6.74 14.05 5.52
C LEU A 214 -8.04 14.75 5.91
N LYS A 215 -8.38 14.84 7.20
CA LYS A 215 -9.57 15.53 7.70
C LYS A 215 -9.57 17.02 7.33
N ALA A 216 -8.41 17.67 7.43
CA ALA A 216 -8.26 19.06 7.02
C ALA A 216 -8.49 19.24 5.51
N ALA A 217 -8.01 18.31 4.68
CA ALA A 217 -8.27 18.33 3.23
C ALA A 217 -9.76 18.10 2.92
N TYR A 218 -10.41 17.14 3.57
CA TYR A 218 -11.87 16.92 3.43
C TYR A 218 -12.68 18.17 3.79
N SER A 219 -12.31 18.85 4.89
CA SER A 219 -13.03 20.05 5.32
C SER A 219 -12.95 21.21 4.33
N ARG A 220 -11.93 21.21 3.47
CA ARG A 220 -11.78 22.16 2.36
C ARG A 220 -12.46 21.70 1.06
N GLY A 221 -13.11 20.53 1.07
CA GLY A 221 -13.74 19.96 -0.12
C GLY A 221 -12.76 19.35 -1.13
N GLN A 222 -11.52 19.09 -0.74
CA GLN A 222 -10.51 18.49 -1.60
C GLN A 222 -10.81 16.99 -1.82
N ARG A 223 -10.58 16.51 -3.03
CA ARG A 223 -10.79 15.09 -3.40
C ARG A 223 -9.60 14.25 -2.98
N VAL A 224 -9.52 13.95 -1.68
CA VAL A 224 -8.52 13.04 -1.11
C VAL A 224 -9.21 11.77 -0.62
N PHE A 225 -8.50 10.67 -0.64
CA PHE A 225 -8.95 9.38 -0.15
C PHE A 225 -7.84 8.77 0.70
N GLY A 226 -8.20 7.94 1.66
CA GLY A 226 -7.23 7.23 2.49
C GLY A 226 -7.70 5.83 2.82
N GLU A 227 -6.75 4.94 2.99
CA GLU A 227 -6.98 3.61 3.54
C GLU A 227 -6.09 3.35 4.74
N THR A 228 -6.50 2.42 5.58
CA THR A 228 -5.63 1.79 6.57
C THR A 228 -5.60 0.28 6.34
N CYS A 229 -4.72 -0.42 7.05
CA CYS A 229 -4.63 -1.86 6.91
C CYS A 229 -5.07 -2.56 8.19
N ALA A 230 -5.56 -3.81 8.02
CA ALA A 230 -6.13 -4.59 9.12
C ALA A 230 -5.15 -4.74 10.30
N HIS A 231 -3.86 -4.90 10.05
CA HIS A 231 -2.86 -5.05 11.11
C HIS A 231 -2.68 -3.78 11.94
N TYR A 232 -2.83 -2.57 11.39
CA TYR A 232 -2.79 -1.31 12.17
C TYR A 232 -3.99 -1.12 13.09
N LEU A 233 -5.08 -1.86 12.85
CA LEU A 233 -6.28 -1.83 13.68
C LEU A 233 -6.22 -2.79 14.87
N VAL A 234 -5.28 -3.75 14.88
CA VAL A 234 -5.23 -4.82 15.90
C VAL A 234 -3.87 -4.98 16.59
N LEU A 235 -2.78 -4.54 15.95
CA LEU A 235 -1.41 -4.60 16.49
C LEU A 235 -0.95 -3.21 16.91
N ASP A 236 0.11 -3.17 17.72
CA ASP A 236 0.78 -1.93 18.11
C ASP A 236 2.31 -2.08 18.18
N GLU A 237 3.01 -0.99 18.45
CA GLU A 237 4.48 -0.96 18.43
C GLU A 237 5.13 -1.88 19.47
N SER A 238 4.40 -2.32 20.52
CA SER A 238 4.90 -3.28 21.50
C SER A 238 5.18 -4.65 20.87
N ASP A 239 4.49 -5.00 19.78
CA ASP A 239 4.76 -6.21 19.02
C ASP A 239 6.15 -6.21 18.40
N LEU A 240 6.68 -5.05 18.01
CA LEU A 240 8.03 -4.90 17.49
C LEU A 240 9.11 -5.12 18.56
N ALA A 241 8.77 -4.91 19.85
CA ALA A 241 9.69 -5.06 20.98
C ALA A 241 9.77 -6.49 21.53
N LYS A 242 9.11 -7.47 20.91
CA LYS A 242 9.13 -8.87 21.35
C LYS A 242 10.57 -9.42 21.37
N PRO A 243 10.93 -10.23 22.39
CA PRO A 243 12.29 -10.70 22.61
C PRO A 243 12.76 -11.66 21.50
N GLY A 244 14.08 -11.90 21.42
CA GLY A 244 14.69 -12.91 20.57
C GLY A 244 14.46 -12.70 19.07
N TYR A 245 14.35 -11.45 18.61
CA TYR A 245 14.08 -11.09 17.21
C TYR A 245 12.66 -11.45 16.72
N GLU A 246 11.78 -11.93 17.60
CA GLU A 246 10.37 -12.20 17.27
C GLU A 246 9.63 -10.97 16.75
N GLY A 247 10.04 -9.76 17.20
CA GLY A 247 9.52 -8.50 16.70
C GLY A 247 9.67 -8.30 15.18
N ALA A 248 10.63 -8.97 14.53
CA ALA A 248 10.81 -8.88 13.08
C ALA A 248 9.60 -9.37 12.26
N LYS A 249 8.77 -10.24 12.84
CA LYS A 249 7.51 -10.70 12.23
C LYS A 249 6.53 -9.55 11.97
N TYR A 250 6.62 -8.50 12.78
CA TYR A 250 5.70 -7.36 12.81
C TYR A 250 6.24 -6.12 12.10
N VAL A 251 7.47 -6.19 11.55
CA VAL A 251 8.06 -5.07 10.79
C VAL A 251 7.30 -4.89 9.48
N CYS A 252 6.77 -3.67 9.31
CA CYS A 252 6.11 -3.20 8.09
C CYS A 252 6.39 -1.70 7.90
N SER A 253 6.13 -1.15 6.74
CA SER A 253 6.31 0.27 6.43
C SER A 253 5.05 0.84 5.75
N PRO A 254 4.43 1.86 6.38
CA PRO A 254 4.81 2.53 7.63
C PRO A 254 4.76 1.59 8.85
N ALA A 255 5.45 1.98 9.93
CA ALA A 255 5.56 1.13 11.12
C ALA A 255 4.27 1.09 11.96
N LEU A 256 4.12 0.01 12.77
CA LEU A 256 3.11 -0.05 13.82
C LEU A 256 3.27 1.13 14.79
N ARG A 257 2.16 1.64 15.31
CA ARG A 257 2.08 2.80 16.20
C ARG A 257 1.61 2.41 17.60
N THR A 258 1.52 3.41 18.49
CA THR A 258 0.93 3.22 19.81
C THR A 258 -0.58 2.99 19.76
N GLU A 259 -1.15 2.52 20.86
CA GLU A 259 -2.59 2.29 21.02
C GLU A 259 -3.43 3.54 20.71
N GLU A 260 -2.95 4.74 21.07
CA GLU A 260 -3.65 5.99 20.76
C GLU A 260 -3.89 6.18 19.25
N HIS A 261 -2.90 5.85 18.43
CA HIS A 261 -3.03 5.94 16.98
C HIS A 261 -3.98 4.86 16.43
N ARG A 262 -3.90 3.64 16.96
CA ARG A 262 -4.84 2.56 16.63
C ARG A 262 -6.29 2.94 16.90
N ASP A 263 -6.56 3.50 18.07
CA ASP A 263 -7.91 3.93 18.43
C ASP A 263 -8.42 5.07 17.52
N ALA A 264 -7.53 5.98 17.11
CA ALA A 264 -7.86 7.02 16.15
C ALA A 264 -8.17 6.44 14.74
N LEU A 265 -7.50 5.37 14.33
CA LEU A 265 -7.83 4.67 13.07
C LEU A 265 -9.21 4.02 13.13
N TRP A 266 -9.58 3.37 14.26
CA TRP A 266 -10.91 2.81 14.44
C TRP A 266 -12.00 3.89 14.37
N GLU A 267 -11.79 5.05 15.02
CA GLU A 267 -12.70 6.18 14.89
C GLU A 267 -12.80 6.67 13.44
N ALA A 268 -11.66 6.73 12.73
CA ALA A 268 -11.64 7.18 11.35
C ALA A 268 -12.39 6.23 10.40
N VAL A 269 -12.34 4.93 10.64
CA VAL A 269 -13.13 3.94 9.89
C VAL A 269 -14.64 4.12 10.19
N ASP A 270 -15.03 4.24 11.46
CA ASP A 270 -16.43 4.45 11.86
C ASP A 270 -17.00 5.74 11.28
N ARG A 271 -16.21 6.82 11.31
CA ARG A 271 -16.56 8.15 10.76
C ARG A 271 -16.46 8.25 9.25
N LYS A 272 -15.95 7.21 8.56
CA LYS A 272 -15.70 7.21 7.11
C LYS A 272 -14.71 8.30 6.66
N TRP A 273 -13.77 8.67 7.53
CA TRP A 273 -12.61 9.49 7.15
C TRP A 273 -11.54 8.66 6.44
N LEU A 274 -11.55 7.33 6.66
CA LEU A 274 -10.86 6.36 5.83
C LEU A 274 -11.90 5.66 4.95
N ASN A 275 -11.54 5.44 3.70
CA ASN A 275 -12.46 4.96 2.67
C ASN A 275 -12.43 3.44 2.51
N ALA A 276 -11.33 2.80 2.95
CA ALA A 276 -11.13 1.37 2.83
C ALA A 276 -10.22 0.80 3.91
N ILE A 277 -10.32 -0.50 4.11
CA ILE A 277 -9.39 -1.33 4.88
C ILE A 277 -8.83 -2.37 3.93
N SER A 278 -7.51 -2.47 3.86
CA SER A 278 -6.76 -3.44 3.06
C SER A 278 -5.86 -4.30 3.93
N SER A 279 -5.04 -5.17 3.34
CA SER A 279 -4.06 -5.96 4.10
C SER A 279 -2.62 -5.45 3.98
N ASP A 280 -2.27 -4.82 2.87
CA ASP A 280 -0.88 -4.55 2.48
C ASP A 280 -0.02 -5.83 2.56
N HIS A 281 -0.63 -6.96 2.16
CA HIS A 281 0.02 -8.26 2.25
C HIS A 281 1.27 -8.29 1.38
N CYS A 282 2.42 -8.48 2.04
CA CYS A 282 3.71 -8.65 1.40
C CYS A 282 4.41 -9.85 2.06
N GLY A 283 4.22 -11.02 1.49
CA GLY A 283 4.49 -12.32 2.11
C GLY A 283 5.96 -12.69 2.18
N PHE A 284 6.76 -11.99 2.98
CA PHE A 284 8.13 -12.40 3.29
C PHE A 284 8.15 -13.53 4.31
N ASP A 285 8.91 -14.59 4.03
CA ASP A 285 9.11 -15.71 4.96
C ASP A 285 9.97 -15.26 6.15
N TYR A 286 9.52 -15.61 7.37
CA TYR A 286 10.26 -15.26 8.58
C TYR A 286 11.60 -15.95 8.67
N ALA A 287 11.62 -17.29 8.48
CA ALA A 287 12.83 -18.11 8.68
C ALA A 287 13.91 -17.85 7.62
N GLU A 288 13.53 -17.53 6.40
CA GLU A 288 14.45 -17.40 5.27
C GLU A 288 14.78 -15.95 4.94
N GLN A 289 14.01 -14.99 5.44
CA GLN A 289 14.10 -13.58 5.04
C GLN A 289 14.08 -12.63 6.24
N LYS A 290 12.96 -12.47 6.95
CA LYS A 290 12.80 -11.43 7.98
C LYS A 290 13.75 -11.54 9.17
N HIS A 291 14.14 -12.75 9.55
CA HIS A 291 15.05 -12.94 10.69
C HIS A 291 16.53 -12.66 10.34
N LEU A 292 16.84 -12.44 9.07
CA LEU A 292 18.21 -12.14 8.63
C LEU A 292 18.59 -10.64 8.82
N GLY A 293 17.63 -9.80 9.12
CA GLY A 293 17.83 -8.39 9.44
C GLY A 293 17.64 -7.46 8.27
#